data_5ae1fb24ead6a1d2bc72209535ee5839
#
_entry.id   5ae1fb24ead6a1d2bc72209535ee5839
#
_cell.length_a   1.000
_cell.length_b   1.000
_cell.length_c   1.000
_cell.angle_alpha   90.00
_cell.angle_beta   90.00
_cell.angle_gamma   90.00
#
_symmetry.space_group_name_H-M   'P 1'
#
loop_
_entity.id
_entity.type
_entity.pdbx_description
1 polymer ?
#
loop_
_entity_poly.entity_id
_entity_poly.type
_entity_poly.pdbx_seq_one_letter_code
_entity_poly.pdbx_strand_id
1 'polypeptide(L)'
;MQEIVKRINGNIHTSGCNLKCGYCYLAQANYKNQGMIKALRYPLETILAACSRERLGGTCIIEIIGDGETLLPDDVVPLILGLLKEGHYVLVINNGTLKTRIHELVEQSERDQTLCRLIFSFSLHFLELEKRNLLTTFADNINFVKKKGISFGVSLVC
;
A
#
# COMPACT_ATOMS: atom_id res chain seq x y z
N MET A 1 -11.97 -12.23 -17.10
CA MET A 1 -11.28 -11.02 -16.56
C MET A 1 -12.21 -9.85 -16.81
N GLN A 2 -12.48 -9.01 -15.80
CA GLN A 2 -13.22 -7.77 -16.04
C GLN A 2 -12.32 -6.79 -16.79
N GLU A 3 -12.89 -6.06 -17.74
CA GLU A 3 -12.16 -5.02 -18.46
C GLU A 3 -11.77 -3.89 -17.51
N ILE A 4 -10.50 -3.47 -17.57
CA ILE A 4 -9.97 -2.37 -16.77
C ILE A 4 -10.10 -1.10 -17.58
N VAL A 5 -10.92 -0.16 -17.10
CA VAL A 5 -11.22 1.08 -17.84
C VAL A 5 -10.20 2.20 -17.57
N LYS A 6 -9.58 2.22 -16.40
CA LYS A 6 -8.62 3.28 -15.98
C LYS A 6 -7.56 2.75 -15.02
N ARG A 7 -6.40 3.42 -15.02
CA ARG A 7 -5.41 3.37 -13.93
C ARG A 7 -5.43 4.71 -13.20
N ILE A 8 -5.51 4.65 -11.88
CA ILE A 8 -5.60 5.82 -11.00
C ILE A 8 -4.48 5.74 -9.97
N ASN A 9 -3.74 6.84 -9.79
CA ASN A 9 -2.72 6.94 -8.76
C ASN A 9 -3.32 7.66 -7.55
N GLY A 10 -3.45 6.93 -6.44
CA GLY A 10 -3.87 7.43 -5.14
C GLY A 10 -2.66 7.75 -4.27
N ASN A 11 -2.24 9.02 -4.25
CA ASN A 11 -1.17 9.48 -3.36
C ASN A 11 -1.75 9.76 -1.98
N ILE A 12 -1.22 9.06 -0.96
CA ILE A 12 -1.57 9.27 0.43
C ILE A 12 -0.49 10.07 1.12
N HIS A 13 -0.89 11.19 1.70
CA HIS A 13 0.02 12.02 2.46
C HIS A 13 0.25 11.41 3.84
N THR A 14 1.32 10.62 3.99
CA THR A 14 1.64 9.92 5.23
C THR A 14 2.56 10.71 6.14
N SER A 15 3.41 11.56 5.58
CA SER A 15 4.46 12.37 6.24
C SER A 15 5.36 11.57 7.19
N GLY A 16 5.26 10.25 7.19
CA GLY A 16 5.99 9.36 8.09
C GLY A 16 6.45 8.08 7.39
N CYS A 17 7.61 7.58 7.83
CA CYS A 17 8.14 6.31 7.38
C CYS A 17 8.90 5.65 8.53
N ASN A 18 8.77 4.34 8.67
CA ASN A 18 9.53 3.56 9.65
C ASN A 18 10.99 3.28 9.21
N LEU A 19 11.34 3.59 7.95
CA LEU A 19 12.71 3.60 7.44
C LEU A 19 13.26 5.03 7.40
N LYS A 20 14.61 5.17 7.40
CA LYS A 20 15.31 6.47 7.33
C LYS A 20 16.36 6.44 6.21
N CYS A 21 15.92 6.06 5.00
CA CYS A 21 16.80 5.94 3.85
C CYS A 21 17.48 7.30 3.53
N GLY A 22 18.80 7.33 3.45
CA GLY A 22 19.55 8.56 3.21
C GLY A 22 19.34 9.17 1.82
N TYR A 23 18.99 8.34 0.85
CA TYR A 23 18.65 8.75 -0.53
C TYR A 23 17.17 9.14 -0.72
N CYS A 24 16.34 9.02 0.33
CA CYS A 24 14.92 9.34 0.24
C CYS A 24 14.72 10.85 0.00
N TYR A 25 14.03 11.20 -1.09
CA TYR A 25 13.75 12.60 -1.43
C TYR A 25 12.99 13.35 -0.33
N LEU A 26 12.14 12.67 0.44
CA LEU A 26 11.44 13.25 1.59
C LEU A 26 12.39 13.62 2.73
N ALA A 27 13.47 12.82 2.91
CA ALA A 27 14.50 13.13 3.88
C ALA A 27 15.32 14.35 3.45
N GLN A 28 15.65 14.42 2.15
CA GLN A 28 16.42 15.50 1.57
C GLN A 28 15.64 16.83 1.55
N ALA A 29 14.33 16.78 1.34
CA ALA A 29 13.45 17.94 1.30
C ALA A 29 12.94 18.40 2.69
N ASN A 30 13.44 17.83 3.81
CA ASN A 30 12.98 18.10 5.18
C ASN A 30 11.48 17.86 5.43
N TYR A 31 10.78 17.15 4.55
CA TYR A 31 9.35 16.83 4.74
C TYR A 31 9.08 15.86 5.89
N LYS A 32 10.09 15.15 6.39
CA LYS A 32 9.96 14.19 7.50
C LYS A 32 9.60 14.79 8.86
N ASN A 33 9.61 16.11 8.98
CA ASN A 33 9.41 16.79 10.26
C ASN A 33 7.97 17.29 10.49
N GLN A 34 7.03 17.01 9.58
CA GLN A 34 5.65 17.52 9.70
C GLN A 34 4.73 16.64 10.55
N GLY A 35 5.27 15.55 11.11
CA GLY A 35 4.48 14.59 11.88
C GLY A 35 3.70 13.62 10.97
N MET A 36 3.41 12.43 11.49
CA MET A 36 2.60 11.43 10.76
C MET A 36 1.15 11.89 10.72
N ILE A 37 0.56 11.94 9.54
CA ILE A 37 -0.88 12.14 9.38
C ILE A 37 -1.57 10.87 9.88
N LYS A 38 -2.39 11.01 10.92
CA LYS A 38 -3.10 9.87 11.54
C LYS A 38 -4.36 9.48 10.79
N ALA A 39 -4.96 10.40 10.06
CA ALA A 39 -6.21 10.20 9.35
C ALA A 39 -6.14 10.77 7.93
N LEU A 40 -6.93 10.21 7.03
CA LEU A 40 -7.09 10.73 5.67
C LEU A 40 -7.72 12.13 5.72
N ARG A 41 -7.40 12.98 4.73
CA ARG A 41 -7.91 14.37 4.63
C ARG A 41 -9.43 14.44 4.55
N TYR A 42 -10.05 13.43 3.93
CA TYR A 42 -11.51 13.34 3.77
C TYR A 42 -12.01 12.07 4.46
N PRO A 43 -13.27 12.03 4.92
CA PRO A 43 -13.89 10.82 5.45
C PRO A 43 -13.76 9.66 4.46
N LEU A 44 -13.53 8.47 4.98
CA LEU A 44 -13.32 7.26 4.18
C LEU A 44 -14.47 7.00 3.20
N GLU A 45 -15.71 7.13 3.68
CA GLU A 45 -16.91 6.97 2.87
C GLU A 45 -16.98 7.95 1.71
N THR A 46 -16.52 9.19 1.90
CA THR A 46 -16.47 10.21 0.82
C THR A 46 -15.46 9.81 -0.25
N ILE A 47 -14.30 9.29 0.15
CA ILE A 47 -13.28 8.82 -0.80
C ILE A 47 -13.80 7.60 -1.57
N LEU A 48 -14.39 6.63 -0.87
CA LEU A 48 -14.93 5.42 -1.50
C LEU A 48 -16.07 5.75 -2.46
N ALA A 49 -17.00 6.66 -2.09
CA ALA A 49 -18.05 7.12 -2.99
C ALA A 49 -17.49 7.82 -4.25
N ALA A 50 -16.43 8.62 -4.10
CA ALA A 50 -15.74 9.24 -5.22
C ALA A 50 -15.05 8.22 -6.14
N CYS A 51 -14.64 7.06 -5.59
CA CYS A 51 -13.99 5.97 -6.29
C CYS A 51 -14.96 4.82 -6.66
N SER A 52 -16.29 5.01 -6.60
CA SER A 52 -17.22 3.96 -6.99
C SER A 52 -17.08 3.59 -8.48
N ARG A 53 -17.33 2.32 -8.81
CA ARG A 53 -17.28 1.85 -10.22
C ARG A 53 -18.25 2.59 -11.11
N GLU A 54 -19.42 2.93 -10.59
CA GLU A 54 -20.41 3.74 -11.32
C GLU A 54 -19.83 5.09 -11.74
N ARG A 55 -19.24 5.81 -10.77
CA ARG A 55 -18.65 7.13 -11.02
C ARG A 55 -17.42 7.08 -11.92
N LEU A 56 -16.59 6.04 -11.79
CA LEU A 56 -15.39 5.88 -12.60
C LEU A 56 -15.64 5.26 -13.97
N GLY A 57 -16.83 4.74 -14.21
CA GLY A 57 -17.24 4.13 -15.48
C GLY A 57 -16.85 2.65 -15.60
N GLY A 58 -16.46 1.99 -14.51
CA GLY A 58 -16.11 0.57 -14.50
C GLY A 58 -14.98 0.21 -13.53
N THR A 59 -14.47 -1.01 -13.67
CA THR A 59 -13.36 -1.52 -12.86
C THR A 59 -12.06 -0.80 -13.21
N CYS A 60 -11.35 -0.32 -12.20
CA CYS A 60 -10.05 0.35 -12.33
C CYS A 60 -8.91 -0.46 -11.67
N ILE A 61 -7.67 -0.15 -12.05
CA ILE A 61 -6.50 -0.41 -11.20
C ILE A 61 -6.24 0.89 -10.42
N ILE A 62 -6.30 0.80 -9.11
CA ILE A 62 -5.99 1.91 -8.20
C ILE A 62 -4.67 1.63 -7.50
N GLU A 63 -3.69 2.46 -7.77
CA GLU A 63 -2.37 2.40 -7.14
C GLU A 63 -2.40 3.25 -5.88
N ILE A 64 -2.05 2.65 -4.74
CA ILE A 64 -1.96 3.34 -3.45
C ILE A 64 -0.50 3.45 -3.04
N ILE A 65 -0.04 4.68 -2.95
CA ILE A 65 1.34 5.02 -2.58
C ILE A 65 1.34 6.16 -1.56
N GLY A 66 2.17 6.03 -0.53
CA GLY A 66 2.40 7.10 0.45
C GLY A 66 3.65 7.90 0.13
N ASP A 67 3.66 9.17 0.53
CA ASP A 67 4.88 9.99 0.57
C ASP A 67 5.83 9.62 1.73
N GLY A 68 5.56 8.52 2.41
CA GLY A 68 6.36 7.84 3.43
C GLY A 68 6.15 6.33 3.30
N GLU A 69 5.84 5.65 4.41
CA GLU A 69 5.41 4.25 4.35
C GLU A 69 3.89 4.17 4.21
N THR A 70 3.44 3.61 3.09
CA THR A 70 2.02 3.58 2.69
C THR A 70 1.09 2.96 3.73
N LEU A 71 1.50 1.86 4.35
CA LEU A 71 0.65 1.11 5.29
C LEU A 71 0.73 1.63 6.73
N LEU A 72 1.42 2.75 6.98
CA LEU A 72 1.61 3.26 8.33
C LEU A 72 0.35 3.91 8.93
N PRO A 73 -0.43 4.76 8.19
CA PRO A 73 -1.65 5.35 8.74
C PRO A 73 -2.77 4.33 8.94
N ASP A 74 -3.57 4.51 9.99
CA ASP A 74 -4.62 3.55 10.35
C ASP A 74 -5.72 3.42 9.30
N ASP A 75 -6.10 4.50 8.64
CA ASP A 75 -7.19 4.53 7.66
C ASP A 75 -6.84 3.88 6.31
N VAL A 76 -5.56 3.59 6.04
CA VAL A 76 -5.14 3.09 4.72
C VAL A 76 -5.59 1.66 4.46
N VAL A 77 -5.52 0.77 5.45
CA VAL A 77 -6.02 -0.60 5.28
C VAL A 77 -7.53 -0.60 5.04
N PRO A 78 -8.37 0.11 5.83
CA PRO A 78 -9.80 0.27 5.53
C PRO A 78 -10.08 0.85 4.13
N LEU A 79 -9.30 1.83 3.68
CA LEU A 79 -9.44 2.38 2.33
C LEU A 79 -9.20 1.31 1.25
N ILE A 80 -8.08 0.58 1.34
CA ILE A 80 -7.74 -0.49 0.39
C ILE A 80 -8.85 -1.55 0.35
N LEU A 81 -9.32 -2.01 1.51
CA LEU A 81 -10.39 -2.99 1.62
C LEU A 81 -11.70 -2.50 0.99
N GLY A 82 -12.06 -1.22 1.20
CA GLY A 82 -13.22 -0.61 0.58
C GLY A 82 -13.13 -0.59 -0.94
N LEU A 83 -11.97 -0.21 -1.50
CA LEU A 83 -11.73 -0.21 -2.95
C LEU A 83 -11.78 -1.62 -3.55
N LEU A 84 -11.25 -2.62 -2.85
CA LEU A 84 -11.33 -4.03 -3.26
C LEU A 84 -12.79 -4.53 -3.26
N LYS A 85 -13.58 -4.18 -2.25
CA LYS A 85 -15.02 -4.51 -2.16
C LYS A 85 -15.83 -3.85 -3.26
N GLU A 86 -15.49 -2.62 -3.63
CA GLU A 86 -16.08 -1.94 -4.78
C GLU A 86 -15.78 -2.65 -6.12
N GLY A 87 -14.80 -3.55 -6.14
CA GLY A 87 -14.46 -4.38 -7.30
C GLY A 87 -13.28 -3.85 -8.12
N HIS A 88 -12.50 -2.93 -7.59
CA HIS A 88 -11.26 -2.47 -8.21
C HIS A 88 -10.10 -3.43 -7.93
N TYR A 89 -9.10 -3.42 -8.80
CA TYR A 89 -7.77 -3.95 -8.49
C TYR A 89 -7.00 -2.87 -7.72
N VAL A 90 -6.37 -3.26 -6.61
CA VAL A 90 -5.59 -2.31 -5.81
C VAL A 90 -4.14 -2.75 -5.75
N LEU A 91 -3.25 -1.89 -6.25
CA LEU A 91 -1.81 -2.05 -6.18
C LEU A 91 -1.28 -1.24 -5.00
N VAL A 92 -0.71 -1.92 -4.02
CA VAL A 92 -0.18 -1.31 -2.78
C VAL A 92 1.33 -1.26 -2.85
N ILE A 93 1.89 -0.04 -2.95
CA ILE A 93 3.33 0.18 -2.94
C ILE A 93 3.78 0.42 -1.50
N ASN A 94 4.71 -0.39 -1.01
CA ASN A 94 5.17 -0.34 0.37
C ASN A 94 6.61 -0.86 0.51
N ASN A 95 7.25 -0.63 1.66
CA ASN A 95 8.62 -1.06 1.92
C ASN A 95 8.74 -2.51 2.46
N GLY A 96 7.66 -3.24 2.57
CA GLY A 96 7.63 -4.66 2.93
C GLY A 96 7.93 -4.98 4.39
N THR A 97 8.03 -4.00 5.30
CA THR A 97 8.46 -4.24 6.68
C THR A 97 7.35 -4.25 7.72
N LEU A 98 6.17 -3.73 7.41
CA LEU A 98 5.04 -3.63 8.36
C LEU A 98 4.24 -4.94 8.40
N LYS A 99 4.81 -5.98 9.02
CA LYS A 99 4.22 -7.33 9.10
C LYS A 99 2.75 -7.32 9.50
N THR A 100 2.42 -6.68 10.63
CA THR A 100 1.05 -6.65 11.15
C THR A 100 0.06 -6.08 10.14
N ARG A 101 0.42 -4.99 9.48
CA ARG A 101 -0.46 -4.31 8.52
C ARG A 101 -0.65 -5.13 7.22
N ILE A 102 0.43 -5.76 6.75
CA ILE A 102 0.38 -6.65 5.58
C ILE A 102 -0.51 -7.85 5.89
N HIS A 103 -0.34 -8.48 7.06
CA HIS A 103 -1.16 -9.62 7.48
C HIS A 103 -2.62 -9.23 7.64
N GLU A 104 -2.93 -8.13 8.33
CA GLU A 104 -4.28 -7.59 8.49
C GLU A 104 -4.98 -7.41 7.14
N LEU A 105 -4.32 -6.74 6.18
CA LEU A 105 -4.87 -6.51 4.85
C LEU A 105 -5.13 -7.81 4.10
N VAL A 106 -4.19 -8.75 4.12
CA VAL A 106 -4.31 -10.03 3.43
C VAL A 106 -5.42 -10.90 4.04
N GLU A 107 -5.43 -11.04 5.36
CA GLU A 107 -6.42 -11.88 6.06
C GLU A 107 -7.83 -11.31 5.92
N GLN A 108 -7.99 -9.99 5.95
CA GLN A 108 -9.29 -9.37 5.72
C GLN A 108 -9.74 -9.52 4.27
N SER A 109 -8.82 -9.34 3.29
CA SER A 109 -9.12 -9.56 1.88
C SER A 109 -9.48 -11.02 1.57
N GLU A 110 -8.90 -11.98 2.30
CA GLU A 110 -9.25 -13.40 2.20
C GLU A 110 -10.69 -13.63 2.70
N ARG A 111 -11.05 -13.11 3.87
CA ARG A 111 -12.42 -13.19 4.42
C ARG A 111 -13.46 -12.54 3.49
N ASP A 112 -13.10 -11.42 2.87
CA ASP A 112 -13.96 -10.68 1.95
C ASP A 112 -13.95 -11.24 0.51
N GLN A 113 -13.19 -12.31 0.25
CA GLN A 113 -13.02 -12.95 -1.07
C GLN A 113 -12.50 -12.00 -2.16
N THR A 114 -11.65 -11.06 -1.80
CA THR A 114 -11.11 -10.02 -2.68
C THR A 114 -9.63 -10.20 -3.01
N LEU A 115 -8.96 -11.25 -2.52
CA LEU A 115 -7.52 -11.51 -2.71
C LEU A 115 -7.06 -11.43 -4.17
N CYS A 116 -7.89 -11.90 -5.10
CA CYS A 116 -7.53 -11.92 -6.53
C CYS A 116 -7.39 -10.52 -7.15
N ARG A 117 -7.83 -9.47 -6.44
CA ARG A 117 -7.71 -8.08 -6.87
C ARG A 117 -6.64 -7.30 -6.10
N LEU A 118 -6.06 -7.89 -5.04
CA LEU A 118 -4.98 -7.28 -4.28
C LEU A 118 -3.64 -7.56 -4.94
N ILE A 119 -2.83 -6.53 -5.12
CA ILE A 119 -1.50 -6.61 -5.73
C ILE A 119 -0.52 -5.84 -4.83
N PHE A 120 0.64 -6.41 -4.57
CA PHE A 120 1.69 -5.71 -3.84
C PHE A 120 2.84 -5.30 -4.75
N SER A 121 3.41 -4.13 -4.48
CA SER A 121 4.71 -3.71 -4.98
C SER A 121 5.61 -3.43 -3.78
N PHE A 122 6.57 -4.31 -3.54
CA PHE A 122 7.53 -4.20 -2.46
C PHE A 122 8.77 -3.44 -2.91
N SER A 123 9.09 -2.34 -2.23
CA SER A 123 10.31 -1.57 -2.47
C SER A 123 11.44 -2.11 -1.60
N LEU A 124 12.40 -2.80 -2.23
CA LEU A 124 13.56 -3.36 -1.53
C LEU A 124 14.65 -2.28 -1.35
N HIS A 125 14.70 -1.71 -0.17
CA HIS A 125 15.73 -0.77 0.30
C HIS A 125 16.87 -1.56 0.97
N PHE A 126 17.62 -2.36 0.19
CA PHE A 126 18.52 -3.39 0.69
C PHE A 126 19.44 -2.91 1.83
N LEU A 127 20.23 -1.86 1.59
CA LEU A 127 21.21 -1.37 2.58
C LEU A 127 20.54 -0.88 3.87
N GLU A 128 19.37 -0.24 3.78
CA GLU A 128 18.65 0.23 4.96
C GLU A 128 18.01 -0.91 5.74
N LEU A 129 17.49 -1.92 5.05
CA LEU A 129 16.94 -3.12 5.67
C LEU A 129 18.02 -3.96 6.36
N GLU A 130 19.18 -4.14 5.71
CA GLU A 130 20.34 -4.82 6.27
C GLU A 130 20.82 -4.13 7.55
N LYS A 131 21.05 -2.83 7.49
CA LYS A 131 21.47 -2.00 8.64
C LYS A 131 20.53 -2.10 9.84
N ARG A 132 19.24 -2.36 9.60
CA ARG A 132 18.20 -2.46 10.65
C ARG A 132 17.82 -3.89 11.00
N ASN A 133 18.49 -4.90 10.44
CA ASN A 133 18.13 -6.30 10.60
C ASN A 133 16.69 -6.63 10.19
N LEU A 134 16.16 -5.99 9.11
CA LEU A 134 14.81 -6.15 8.61
C LEU A 134 14.71 -7.00 7.34
N LEU A 135 15.81 -7.50 6.78
CA LEU A 135 15.79 -8.33 5.56
C LEU A 135 14.97 -9.61 5.75
N THR A 136 15.10 -10.26 6.91
CA THR A 136 14.29 -11.46 7.23
C THR A 136 12.81 -11.13 7.28
N THR A 137 12.43 -10.04 7.96
CA THR A 137 11.03 -9.57 8.02
C THR A 137 10.47 -9.29 6.63
N PHE A 138 11.25 -8.64 5.76
CA PHE A 138 10.89 -8.37 4.38
C PHE A 138 10.65 -9.67 3.59
N ALA A 139 11.59 -10.61 3.67
CA ALA A 139 11.49 -11.90 3.00
C ALA A 139 10.29 -12.73 3.51
N ASP A 140 10.05 -12.75 4.82
CA ASP A 140 8.92 -13.45 5.43
C ASP A 140 7.58 -12.90 4.96
N ASN A 141 7.46 -11.57 4.85
CA ASN A 141 6.24 -10.92 4.35
C ASN A 141 5.99 -11.26 2.87
N ILE A 142 7.02 -11.27 2.03
CA ILE A 142 6.89 -11.71 0.63
C ILE A 142 6.47 -13.17 0.56
N ASN A 143 7.10 -14.06 1.34
CA ASN A 143 6.77 -15.47 1.38
C ASN A 143 5.32 -15.71 1.85
N PHE A 144 4.85 -14.92 2.80
CA PHE A 144 3.47 -14.95 3.26
C PHE A 144 2.50 -14.56 2.13
N VAL A 145 2.72 -13.44 1.45
CA VAL A 145 1.91 -12.96 0.31
C VAL A 145 1.91 -13.99 -0.82
N LYS A 146 3.10 -14.56 -1.15
CA LYS A 146 3.25 -15.62 -2.15
C LYS A 146 2.43 -16.88 -1.80
N LYS A 147 2.49 -17.34 -0.54
CA LYS A 147 1.72 -18.51 -0.07
C LYS A 147 0.21 -18.31 -0.17
N LYS A 148 -0.26 -17.08 -0.08
CA LYS A 148 -1.68 -16.70 -0.26
C LYS A 148 -2.09 -16.56 -1.74
N GLY A 149 -1.18 -16.76 -2.68
CA GLY A 149 -1.46 -16.66 -4.12
C GLY A 149 -1.70 -15.25 -4.63
N ILE A 150 -1.26 -14.23 -3.88
CA ILE A 150 -1.43 -12.82 -4.23
C ILE A 150 -0.34 -12.42 -5.22
N SER A 151 -0.72 -11.65 -6.24
CA SER A 151 0.22 -11.08 -7.21
C SER A 151 1.12 -10.04 -6.53
N PHE A 152 2.41 -10.09 -6.79
CA PHE A 152 3.35 -9.08 -6.29
C PHE A 152 4.53 -8.85 -7.22
N GLY A 153 5.16 -7.68 -7.08
CA GLY A 153 6.45 -7.34 -7.64
C GLY A 153 7.42 -6.87 -6.57
N VAL A 154 8.72 -6.94 -6.85
CA VAL A 154 9.78 -6.39 -6.00
C VAL A 154 10.61 -5.43 -6.84
N SER A 155 10.71 -4.18 -6.40
CA SER A 155 11.53 -3.14 -7.02
C SER A 155 12.76 -2.89 -6.15
N LEU A 156 13.95 -3.04 -6.73
CA LEU A 156 15.20 -2.65 -6.06
C LEU A 156 15.33 -1.13 -6.09
N VAL A 157 15.55 -0.54 -4.92
CA VAL A 157 15.81 0.90 -4.77
C VAL A 157 17.29 1.08 -4.41
N CYS A 158 18.05 1.70 -5.31
CA CYS A 158 19.48 1.96 -5.20
C CYS A 158 19.74 3.41 -4.78
#